data_e789c51d524ed22e0d84cf22543623a0
#
_entry.id   e789c51d524ed22e0d84cf22543623a0
#
_cell.length_a   1.000
_cell.length_b   1.000
_cell.length_c   1.000
_cell.angle_alpha   90.00
_cell.angle_beta   90.00
_cell.angle_gamma   90.00
#
_symmetry.space_group_name_H-M   'P 1'
#
loop_
_entity.id
_entity.type
_entity.pdbx_description
1 polymer ?
#
loop_
_entity_poly.entity_id
_entity_poly.type
_entity_poly.pdbx_seq_one_letter_code
_entity_poly.pdbx_strand_id
1 'polypeptide(L)'
;MAEGLNTEPRQMRADLRLDLCPGKMNTAADYSPLVLAYMGDAVWELIVRTKIVRAGNRQVNHMHHDAVRYVKAETQARLIRLIEPELTAREAGVYRRGRNAHSNTMAKNASMIDYRMATGFEALVGYLWLNGEETRLMSLLRLAVRRLEGKLPPDGSKEAGAAAASAEHAEPEESLETAELQGKSEKENMI
;
A
#
# COMPACT_ATOMS: atom_id res chain seq x y z
N MET A 1 27.17 22.66 13.11
CA MET A 1 26.60 21.36 13.55
C MET A 1 25.12 21.44 13.27
N ALA A 2 24.70 20.84 12.19
CA ALA A 2 23.28 20.75 11.83
C ALA A 2 22.78 19.38 12.32
N GLU A 3 22.05 19.37 13.42
CA GLU A 3 21.30 18.21 13.85
C GLU A 3 20.23 17.93 12.82
N GLY A 4 20.40 16.83 12.08
CA GLY A 4 19.44 16.36 11.11
C GLY A 4 18.13 15.99 11.79
N LEU A 5 17.07 16.69 11.47
CA LEU A 5 15.69 16.34 11.76
C LEU A 5 15.35 15.03 11.00
N ASN A 6 15.75 13.92 11.59
CA ASN A 6 15.23 12.61 11.20
C ASN A 6 13.83 12.44 11.83
N THR A 7 12.89 13.22 11.35
CA THR A 7 11.47 13.06 11.71
C THR A 7 10.97 11.85 10.94
N GLU A 8 10.93 10.71 11.60
CA GLU A 8 10.35 9.47 11.08
C GLU A 8 8.95 9.76 10.49
N PRO A 9 8.63 9.28 9.29
CA PRO A 9 7.31 9.48 8.66
C PRO A 9 6.13 9.08 9.55
N ARG A 10 6.39 8.25 10.55
CA ARG A 10 5.43 7.76 11.53
C ARG A 10 4.97 8.84 12.52
N GLN A 11 5.88 9.74 12.91
CA GLN A 11 5.61 10.80 13.89
C GLN A 11 4.74 11.90 13.30
N MET A 12 5.02 12.33 12.07
CA MET A 12 4.24 13.35 11.38
C MET A 12 2.77 12.95 11.16
N ARG A 13 2.49 11.67 10.95
CA ARG A 13 1.11 11.16 10.80
C ARG A 13 0.35 11.09 12.13
N ALA A 14 1.04 10.84 13.25
CA ALA A 14 0.45 10.90 14.57
C ALA A 14 0.05 12.33 14.92
N ASP A 15 0.91 13.30 14.60
CA ASP A 15 0.70 14.71 14.91
C ASP A 15 -0.47 15.32 14.11
N LEU A 16 -0.59 14.99 12.81
CA LEU A 16 -1.75 15.37 11.98
C LEU A 16 -3.10 14.84 12.51
N ARG A 17 -3.09 13.72 13.24
CA ARG A 17 -4.30 13.16 13.83
C ARG A 17 -4.75 13.89 15.10
N LEU A 18 -3.81 14.49 15.82
CA LEU A 18 -4.06 15.10 17.14
C LEU A 18 -4.52 16.55 17.06
N ASP A 19 -3.98 17.33 16.11
CA ASP A 19 -4.22 18.77 16.05
C ASP A 19 -5.61 19.14 15.53
N LEU A 20 -6.22 18.29 14.71
CA LEU A 20 -7.55 18.55 14.12
C LEU A 20 -8.70 17.93 14.92
N CYS A 21 -8.43 17.09 15.90
CA CYS A 21 -9.45 16.39 16.69
C CYS A 21 -9.18 16.51 18.19
N PRO A 22 -9.41 17.69 18.80
CA PRO A 22 -9.30 17.83 20.24
C PRO A 22 -10.43 17.02 20.91
N GLY A 23 -10.10 15.90 21.52
CA GLY A 23 -11.07 15.07 22.22
C GLY A 23 -10.49 13.72 22.63
N LYS A 24 -11.27 12.96 23.44
CA LYS A 24 -10.91 11.60 23.81
C LYS A 24 -10.95 10.74 22.55
N MET A 25 -9.79 10.24 22.14
CA MET A 25 -9.72 9.30 21.03
C MET A 25 -10.38 7.97 21.43
N ASN A 26 -11.42 7.59 20.69
CA ASN A 26 -11.99 6.26 20.79
C ASN A 26 -11.00 5.25 20.20
N THR A 27 -11.02 4.03 20.71
CA THR A 27 -10.29 2.93 20.06
C THR A 27 -11.01 2.54 18.77
N ALA A 28 -10.29 1.98 17.80
CA ALA A 28 -10.93 1.54 16.56
C ALA A 28 -12.04 0.49 16.80
N ALA A 29 -12.02 -0.20 17.94
CA ALA A 29 -13.05 -1.15 18.33
C ALA A 29 -14.38 -0.49 18.73
N ASP A 30 -14.36 0.78 19.11
CA ASP A 30 -15.55 1.53 19.56
C ASP A 30 -16.37 2.07 18.38
N TYR A 31 -15.82 2.07 17.18
CA TYR A 31 -16.52 2.56 16.00
C TYR A 31 -17.41 1.49 15.34
N SER A 32 -18.56 1.94 14.83
CA SER A 32 -19.42 1.06 14.06
C SER A 32 -18.72 0.60 12.77
N PRO A 33 -19.09 -0.57 12.24
CA PRO A 33 -18.49 -1.08 11.00
C PRO A 33 -18.59 -0.11 9.82
N LEU A 34 -19.67 0.65 9.72
CA LEU A 34 -19.86 1.64 8.64
C LEU A 34 -18.99 2.87 8.81
N VAL A 35 -18.72 3.30 10.04
CA VAL A 35 -17.75 4.38 10.33
C VAL A 35 -16.33 3.94 9.97
N LEU A 36 -15.98 2.69 10.30
CA LEU A 36 -14.70 2.12 9.87
C LEU A 36 -14.60 2.06 8.35
N ALA A 37 -15.66 1.63 7.65
CA ALA A 37 -15.69 1.58 6.19
C ALA A 37 -15.55 2.97 5.56
N TYR A 38 -16.24 3.97 6.10
CA TYR A 38 -16.11 5.37 5.65
C TYR A 38 -14.67 5.87 5.70
N MET A 39 -13.95 5.58 6.80
CA MET A 39 -12.53 5.92 6.91
C MET A 39 -11.67 5.09 5.96
N GLY A 40 -11.96 3.80 5.86
CA GLY A 40 -11.16 2.87 5.05
C GLY A 40 -11.26 3.13 3.55
N ASP A 41 -12.42 3.57 3.05
CA ASP A 41 -12.58 4.00 1.65
C ASP A 41 -11.62 5.15 1.32
N ALA A 42 -11.61 6.20 2.14
CA ALA A 42 -10.71 7.35 1.96
C ALA A 42 -9.21 6.94 2.02
N VAL A 43 -8.86 6.07 2.94
CA VAL A 43 -7.48 5.55 3.08
C VAL A 43 -7.10 4.71 1.87
N TRP A 44 -7.97 3.82 1.41
CA TRP A 44 -7.73 3.01 0.23
C TRP A 44 -7.57 3.87 -1.02
N GLU A 45 -8.46 4.83 -1.22
CA GLU A 45 -8.38 5.76 -2.34
C GLU A 45 -7.06 6.55 -2.35
N LEU A 46 -6.61 7.03 -1.19
CA LEU A 46 -5.32 7.72 -1.04
C LEU A 46 -4.15 6.80 -1.43
N ILE A 47 -4.14 5.55 -0.99
CA ILE A 47 -3.08 4.57 -1.30
C ILE A 47 -3.06 4.28 -2.80
N VAL A 48 -4.21 4.07 -3.42
CA VAL A 48 -4.34 3.83 -4.87
C VAL A 48 -3.83 5.04 -5.67
N ARG A 49 -4.27 6.25 -5.34
CA ARG A 49 -3.80 7.48 -5.99
C ARG A 49 -2.29 7.66 -5.83
N THR A 50 -1.76 7.38 -4.65
CA THR A 50 -0.31 7.43 -4.39
C THR A 50 0.45 6.43 -5.27
N LYS A 51 -0.05 5.20 -5.41
CA LYS A 51 0.52 4.19 -6.32
C LYS A 51 0.57 4.70 -7.76
N ILE A 52 -0.52 5.28 -8.24
CA ILE A 52 -0.64 5.76 -9.62
C ILE A 52 0.28 6.94 -9.90
N VAL A 53 0.31 7.93 -9.00
CA VAL A 53 1.18 9.10 -9.12
C VAL A 53 2.65 8.71 -9.12
N ARG A 54 3.04 7.77 -8.26
CA ARG A 54 4.42 7.25 -8.23
C ARG A 54 4.82 6.45 -9.45
N ALA A 55 3.88 5.93 -10.23
CA ALA A 55 4.15 5.25 -11.49
C ALA A 55 4.54 6.22 -12.64
N GLY A 56 4.37 7.53 -12.46
CA GLY A 56 4.80 8.56 -13.39
C GLY A 56 3.80 9.70 -13.55
N ASN A 57 4.30 10.83 -14.05
CA ASN A 57 3.48 12.00 -14.33
C ASN A 57 2.73 11.81 -15.67
N ARG A 58 1.40 11.82 -15.60
CA ARG A 58 0.50 11.62 -16.75
C ARG A 58 -0.69 12.58 -16.65
N GLN A 59 -1.50 12.63 -17.70
CA GLN A 59 -2.74 13.41 -17.68
C GLN A 59 -3.67 12.91 -16.54
N VAL A 60 -4.25 13.84 -15.79
CA VAL A 60 -5.09 13.55 -14.62
C VAL A 60 -6.28 12.66 -14.97
N ASN A 61 -6.90 12.84 -16.14
CA ASN A 61 -8.02 12.00 -16.59
C ASN A 61 -7.62 10.52 -16.73
N HIS A 62 -6.43 10.23 -17.24
CA HIS A 62 -5.91 8.85 -17.32
C HIS A 62 -5.63 8.28 -15.92
N MET A 63 -5.04 9.09 -15.02
CA MET A 63 -4.82 8.67 -13.64
C MET A 63 -6.13 8.36 -12.92
N HIS A 64 -7.16 9.18 -13.13
CA HIS A 64 -8.48 8.95 -12.55
C HIS A 64 -9.10 7.64 -13.05
N HIS A 65 -9.04 7.40 -14.36
CA HIS A 65 -9.53 6.14 -14.93
C HIS A 65 -8.81 4.91 -14.37
N ASP A 66 -7.48 5.00 -14.21
CA ASP A 66 -6.71 3.93 -13.59
C ASP A 66 -7.09 3.71 -12.12
N ALA A 67 -7.35 4.80 -11.35
CA ALA A 67 -7.78 4.70 -9.96
C ALA A 67 -9.12 3.97 -9.83
N VAL A 68 -10.10 4.29 -10.67
CA VAL A 68 -11.43 3.64 -10.68
C VAL A 68 -11.31 2.12 -10.78
N ARG A 69 -10.33 1.59 -11.52
CA ARG A 69 -10.11 0.13 -11.65
C ARG A 69 -9.82 -0.56 -10.32
N TYR A 70 -9.24 0.14 -9.35
CA TYR A 70 -8.89 -0.39 -8.04
C TYR A 70 -9.96 -0.12 -6.97
N VAL A 71 -10.66 1.03 -7.07
CA VAL A 71 -11.58 1.47 -6.01
C VAL A 71 -13.02 0.99 -6.20
N LYS A 72 -13.37 0.44 -7.36
CA LYS A 72 -14.72 -0.10 -7.57
C LYS A 72 -14.99 -1.33 -6.68
N ALA A 73 -16.23 -1.47 -6.23
CA ALA A 73 -16.66 -2.50 -5.29
C ALA A 73 -16.30 -3.93 -5.73
N GLU A 74 -16.46 -4.25 -7.03
CA GLU A 74 -16.05 -5.54 -7.60
C GLU A 74 -14.56 -5.84 -7.36
N THR A 75 -13.69 -4.84 -7.54
CA THR A 75 -12.24 -5.02 -7.34
C THR A 75 -11.91 -5.15 -5.86
N GLN A 76 -12.51 -4.34 -5.00
CA GLN A 76 -12.34 -4.45 -3.55
C GLN A 76 -12.82 -5.82 -3.04
N ALA A 77 -13.93 -6.34 -3.57
CA ALA A 77 -14.41 -7.68 -3.27
C ALA A 77 -13.42 -8.78 -3.72
N ARG A 78 -12.75 -8.59 -4.84
CA ARG A 78 -11.68 -9.51 -5.28
C ARG A 78 -10.45 -9.42 -4.39
N LEU A 79 -10.02 -8.20 -4.02
CA LEU A 79 -8.88 -8.00 -3.15
C LEU A 79 -9.05 -8.72 -1.81
N ILE A 80 -10.21 -8.58 -1.16
CA ILE A 80 -10.43 -9.24 0.12
C ILE A 80 -10.45 -10.76 0.00
N ARG A 81 -11.06 -11.33 -1.05
CA ARG A 81 -11.03 -12.79 -1.29
C ARG A 81 -9.60 -13.31 -1.39
N LEU A 82 -8.70 -12.53 -2.02
CA LEU A 82 -7.29 -12.91 -2.21
C LEU A 82 -6.48 -12.91 -0.92
N ILE A 83 -6.89 -12.15 0.11
CA ILE A 83 -6.15 -12.03 1.38
C ILE A 83 -6.92 -12.59 2.59
N GLU A 84 -8.15 -13.06 2.41
CA GLU A 84 -8.96 -13.59 3.52
C GLU A 84 -8.23 -14.70 4.30
N PRO A 85 -7.48 -15.63 3.67
CA PRO A 85 -6.70 -16.64 4.38
C PRO A 85 -5.56 -16.09 5.25
N GLU A 86 -5.11 -14.89 4.97
CA GLU A 86 -3.98 -14.21 5.67
C GLU A 86 -4.44 -13.38 6.87
N LEU A 87 -5.77 -13.26 7.06
CA LEU A 87 -6.33 -12.45 8.12
C LEU A 87 -6.22 -13.17 9.48
N THR A 88 -5.82 -12.43 10.49
CA THR A 88 -5.96 -12.88 11.87
C THR A 88 -7.44 -13.03 12.24
N ALA A 89 -7.74 -13.78 13.28
CA ALA A 89 -9.11 -13.97 13.77
C ALA A 89 -9.81 -12.61 14.07
N ARG A 90 -9.05 -11.63 14.58
CA ARG A 90 -9.52 -10.27 14.88
C ARG A 90 -9.85 -9.50 13.60
N GLU A 91 -8.97 -9.51 12.63
CA GLU A 91 -9.15 -8.86 11.33
C GLU A 91 -10.34 -9.45 10.56
N ALA A 92 -10.42 -10.77 10.52
CA ALA A 92 -11.55 -11.49 9.94
C ALA A 92 -12.88 -11.16 10.64
N GLY A 93 -12.84 -10.93 11.97
CA GLY A 93 -13.99 -10.46 12.73
C GLY A 93 -14.46 -9.06 12.31
N VAL A 94 -13.52 -8.13 12.11
CA VAL A 94 -13.81 -6.78 11.61
C VAL A 94 -14.40 -6.84 10.22
N TYR A 95 -13.75 -7.55 9.31
CA TYR A 95 -14.24 -7.76 7.95
C TYR A 95 -15.67 -8.29 7.91
N ARG A 96 -15.96 -9.36 8.67
CA ARG A 96 -17.32 -9.95 8.70
C ARG A 96 -18.37 -8.97 9.23
N ARG A 97 -18.04 -8.17 10.25
CA ARG A 97 -18.96 -7.13 10.75
C ARG A 97 -19.24 -6.07 9.70
N GLY A 98 -18.21 -5.59 8.97
CA GLY A 98 -18.38 -4.66 7.86
C GLY A 98 -19.23 -5.22 6.74
N ARG A 99 -18.93 -6.44 6.29
CA ARG A 99 -19.69 -7.15 5.24
C ARG A 99 -21.16 -7.35 5.60
N ASN A 100 -21.46 -7.56 6.87
CA ASN A 100 -22.82 -7.81 7.35
C ASN A 100 -23.55 -6.54 7.81
N ALA A 101 -22.89 -5.38 7.80
CA ALA A 101 -23.52 -4.13 8.14
C ALA A 101 -24.58 -3.75 7.09
N HIS A 102 -25.70 -3.25 7.56
CA HIS A 102 -26.77 -2.79 6.68
C HIS A 102 -26.54 -1.32 6.31
N SER A 103 -26.31 -1.05 5.04
CA SER A 103 -26.30 0.29 4.48
C SER A 103 -27.59 0.51 3.69
N ASN A 104 -28.23 1.66 3.90
CA ASN A 104 -29.43 2.06 3.17
C ASN A 104 -29.13 2.57 1.74
N THR A 105 -27.85 2.68 1.38
CA THR A 105 -27.41 3.16 0.06
C THR A 105 -26.68 2.05 -0.68
N MET A 106 -27.15 1.74 -1.90
CA MET A 106 -26.48 0.80 -2.82
C MET A 106 -25.86 1.55 -3.99
N ALA A 107 -24.63 1.17 -4.36
CA ALA A 107 -24.07 1.59 -5.63
C ALA A 107 -24.86 0.96 -6.79
N LYS A 108 -25.32 1.79 -7.73
CA LYS A 108 -26.23 1.40 -8.83
C LYS A 108 -25.74 0.25 -9.72
N ASN A 109 -24.44 -0.05 -9.73
CA ASN A 109 -23.80 -0.95 -10.70
C ASN A 109 -23.00 -2.11 -10.06
N ALA A 110 -23.04 -2.30 -8.74
CA ALA A 110 -22.36 -3.41 -8.08
C ALA A 110 -23.36 -4.52 -7.73
N SER A 111 -22.93 -5.79 -7.78
CA SER A 111 -23.73 -6.85 -7.19
C SER A 111 -23.84 -6.59 -5.67
N MET A 112 -24.97 -6.98 -5.07
CA MET A 112 -25.17 -6.84 -3.61
C MET A 112 -24.05 -7.52 -2.82
N ILE A 113 -23.53 -8.63 -3.34
CA ILE A 113 -22.47 -9.41 -2.72
C ILE A 113 -21.16 -8.62 -2.76
N ASP A 114 -20.80 -8.09 -3.92
CA ASP A 114 -19.55 -7.34 -4.07
C ASP A 114 -19.58 -6.04 -3.28
N TYR A 115 -20.72 -5.36 -3.22
CA TYR A 115 -20.91 -4.17 -2.38
C TYR A 115 -20.65 -4.49 -0.90
N ARG A 116 -21.26 -5.55 -0.36
CA ARG A 116 -21.06 -5.96 1.03
C ARG A 116 -19.60 -6.36 1.31
N MET A 117 -18.98 -7.07 0.39
CA MET A 117 -17.58 -7.47 0.53
C MET A 117 -16.64 -6.26 0.49
N ALA A 118 -16.93 -5.28 -0.37
CA ALA A 118 -16.21 -4.02 -0.42
C ALA A 118 -16.33 -3.24 0.90
N THR A 119 -17.54 -3.11 1.44
CA THR A 119 -17.76 -2.50 2.76
C THR A 119 -16.97 -3.21 3.87
N GLY A 120 -16.90 -4.53 3.82
CA GLY A 120 -16.06 -5.32 4.75
C GLY A 120 -14.57 -5.04 4.58
N PHE A 121 -14.08 -4.97 3.34
CA PHE A 121 -12.71 -4.61 3.02
C PHE A 121 -12.35 -3.21 3.54
N GLU A 122 -13.19 -2.23 3.25
CA GLU A 122 -13.06 -0.86 3.72
C GLU A 122 -13.06 -0.79 5.26
N ALA A 123 -13.96 -1.53 5.92
CA ALA A 123 -13.98 -1.58 7.39
C ALA A 123 -12.66 -2.15 7.97
N LEU A 124 -12.08 -3.16 7.34
CA LEU A 124 -10.77 -3.69 7.73
C LEU A 124 -9.65 -2.65 7.53
N VAL A 125 -9.62 -1.98 6.39
CA VAL A 125 -8.64 -0.91 6.09
C VAL A 125 -8.74 0.20 7.13
N GLY A 126 -9.95 0.70 7.39
CA GLY A 126 -10.17 1.77 8.37
C GLY A 126 -9.82 1.36 9.80
N TYR A 127 -10.12 0.12 10.17
CA TYR A 127 -9.75 -0.45 11.46
C TYR A 127 -8.24 -0.45 11.69
N LEU A 128 -7.47 -1.00 10.74
CA LEU A 128 -6.01 -1.05 10.85
C LEU A 128 -5.39 0.35 10.83
N TRP A 129 -5.93 1.25 10.03
CA TRP A 129 -5.50 2.64 9.98
C TRP A 129 -5.71 3.37 11.30
N LEU A 130 -6.91 3.29 11.88
CA LEU A 130 -7.25 3.97 13.14
C LEU A 130 -6.52 3.37 14.34
N ASN A 131 -6.15 2.09 14.30
CA ASN A 131 -5.30 1.48 15.32
C ASN A 131 -3.80 1.81 15.17
N GLY A 132 -3.39 2.52 14.10
CA GLY A 132 -1.97 2.75 13.84
C GLY A 132 -1.20 1.52 13.36
N GLU A 133 -1.89 0.47 12.92
CA GLU A 133 -1.31 -0.78 12.41
C GLU A 133 -0.90 -0.65 10.93
N GLU A 134 -0.20 0.46 10.59
CA GLU A 134 0.12 0.81 9.20
C GLU A 134 1.00 -0.22 8.50
N THR A 135 1.99 -0.78 9.21
CA THR A 135 2.86 -1.82 8.66
C THR A 135 2.06 -3.05 8.24
N ARG A 136 1.12 -3.48 9.10
CA ARG A 136 0.23 -4.61 8.81
C ARG A 136 -0.71 -4.28 7.65
N LEU A 137 -1.33 -3.11 7.66
CA LEU A 137 -2.18 -2.62 6.58
C LEU A 137 -1.46 -2.66 5.25
N MET A 138 -0.27 -2.07 5.16
CA MET A 138 0.50 -2.03 3.92
C MET A 138 0.98 -3.41 3.46
N SER A 139 1.27 -4.32 4.39
CA SER A 139 1.62 -5.71 4.07
C SER A 139 0.45 -6.42 3.39
N LEU A 140 -0.75 -6.37 3.98
CA LEU A 140 -1.96 -6.97 3.42
C LEU A 140 -2.33 -6.38 2.06
N LEU A 141 -2.29 -5.05 1.93
CA LEU A 141 -2.65 -4.39 0.67
C LEU A 141 -1.66 -4.68 -0.46
N ARG A 142 -0.35 -4.73 -0.15
CA ARG A 142 0.65 -5.15 -1.14
C ARG A 142 0.41 -6.58 -1.62
N LEU A 143 0.15 -7.49 -0.70
CA LEU A 143 -0.17 -8.88 -1.03
C LEU A 143 -1.40 -8.97 -1.92
N ALA A 144 -2.50 -8.30 -1.52
CA ALA A 144 -3.74 -8.28 -2.28
C ALA A 144 -3.54 -7.77 -3.72
N VAL A 145 -2.83 -6.64 -3.87
CA VAL A 145 -2.58 -6.05 -5.19
C VAL A 145 -1.66 -6.93 -6.04
N ARG A 146 -0.60 -7.51 -5.47
CA ARG A 146 0.29 -8.42 -6.20
C ARG A 146 -0.43 -9.68 -6.69
N ARG A 147 -1.32 -10.25 -5.86
CA ARG A 147 -2.18 -11.39 -6.25
C ARG A 147 -3.20 -10.98 -7.32
N LEU A 148 -3.81 -9.80 -7.18
CA LEU A 148 -4.75 -9.27 -8.17
C LEU A 148 -4.08 -9.04 -9.55
N GLU A 149 -2.84 -8.56 -9.55
CA GLU A 149 -2.04 -8.31 -10.75
C GLU A 149 -1.37 -9.58 -11.32
N GLY A 150 -1.62 -10.75 -10.75
CA GLY A 150 -1.03 -12.04 -11.17
C GLY A 150 0.47 -12.16 -10.88
N LYS A 151 1.01 -11.32 -10.01
CA LYS A 151 2.45 -11.33 -9.63
C LYS A 151 2.75 -12.32 -8.49
N LEU A 152 1.72 -12.89 -7.89
CA LEU A 152 1.78 -13.90 -6.84
C LEU A 152 0.61 -14.86 -6.97
N PRO A 153 0.77 -16.14 -6.55
CA PRO A 153 -0.34 -17.10 -6.54
C PRO A 153 -1.46 -16.64 -5.59
N PRO A 154 -2.73 -16.96 -5.91
CA PRO A 154 -3.89 -16.57 -5.11
C PRO A 154 -3.98 -17.29 -3.76
N ASP A 155 -3.42 -18.48 -3.67
CA ASP A 155 -3.34 -19.29 -2.46
C ASP A 155 -2.01 -19.06 -1.75
N GLY A 156 -2.02 -19.09 -0.43
CA GLY A 156 -0.83 -18.86 0.42
C GLY A 156 0.26 -19.95 0.29
N SER A 157 0.41 -20.61 -0.86
CA SER A 157 1.53 -21.50 -1.14
C SER A 157 2.83 -20.71 -1.12
N LYS A 158 3.44 -20.77 0.03
CA LYS A 158 4.75 -20.33 0.53
C LYS A 158 5.67 -19.65 -0.46
N GLU A 159 5.84 -18.33 -0.28
CA GLU A 159 7.16 -17.69 -0.47
C GLU A 159 8.07 -18.01 0.75
N ALA A 160 8.52 -19.26 0.85
CA ALA A 160 9.64 -19.62 1.68
C ALA A 160 10.84 -19.84 0.76
N GLY A 161 11.39 -18.80 0.18
CA GLY A 161 12.57 -18.99 -0.66
C GLY A 161 13.17 -17.77 -1.37
N ALA A 162 12.49 -16.63 -1.43
CA ALA A 162 13.01 -15.51 -2.24
C ALA A 162 13.65 -14.36 -1.45
N ALA A 163 13.62 -14.39 -0.12
CA ALA A 163 14.24 -13.37 0.72
C ALA A 163 15.69 -13.70 1.16
N ALA A 164 16.21 -14.89 0.83
CA ALA A 164 17.57 -15.32 1.22
C ALA A 164 18.61 -15.30 0.08
N ALA A 165 18.21 -14.93 -1.14
CA ALA A 165 19.11 -15.02 -2.31
C ALA A 165 19.65 -13.67 -2.81
N SER A 166 19.40 -12.56 -2.12
CA SER A 166 19.90 -11.24 -2.52
C SER A 166 20.96 -10.63 -1.59
N ALA A 167 21.50 -11.40 -0.64
CA ALA A 167 22.49 -10.93 0.31
C ALA A 167 23.89 -11.57 0.17
N GLU A 168 24.10 -12.42 -0.81
CA GLU A 168 25.41 -13.03 -1.06
C GLU A 168 25.80 -12.82 -2.52
N HIS A 169 26.42 -11.72 -2.82
CA HIS A 169 27.48 -11.51 -3.81
C HIS A 169 27.78 -10.01 -3.93
N ALA A 170 28.56 -9.52 -3.00
CA ALA A 170 29.41 -8.35 -3.16
C ALA A 170 30.72 -8.65 -2.45
N GLU A 171 31.61 -9.42 -3.09
CA GLU A 171 33.01 -9.41 -2.72
C GLU A 171 33.75 -8.35 -3.53
N PRO A 172 34.72 -7.67 -2.94
CA PRO A 172 35.49 -6.62 -3.60
C PRO A 172 36.64 -7.23 -4.42
N GLU A 173 36.73 -6.96 -5.69
CA GLU A 173 37.97 -7.15 -6.43
C GLU A 173 38.88 -5.94 -6.24
N GLU A 174 39.87 -6.14 -5.40
CA GLU A 174 41.10 -5.41 -5.28
C GLU A 174 42.15 -6.14 -6.13
N SER A 175 42.76 -5.44 -7.09
CA SER A 175 44.14 -5.61 -7.52
C SER A 175 44.40 -4.71 -8.72
N LEU A 176 45.18 -3.66 -8.49
CA LEU A 176 46.60 -3.54 -8.83
C LEU A 176 46.94 -4.02 -10.25
N GLU A 177 47.19 -3.05 -11.15
CA GLU A 177 48.54 -3.04 -11.74
C GLU A 177 48.84 -1.73 -12.49
N THR A 178 50.00 -1.29 -12.19
CA THR A 178 50.75 -0.13 -12.62
C THR A 178 51.34 -0.29 -14.04
N ALA A 179 51.70 0.88 -14.56
CA ALA A 179 52.69 1.11 -15.64
C ALA A 179 52.11 1.10 -17.08
N GLU A 180 52.42 1.94 -17.95
CA GLU A 180 53.55 2.77 -18.31
C GLU A 180 53.15 3.77 -19.42
N LEU A 181 53.46 4.99 -19.27
CA LEU A 181 54.30 5.89 -20.04
C LEU A 181 54.35 5.76 -21.60
N GLN A 182 54.34 6.96 -22.17
CA GLN A 182 54.84 7.37 -23.51
C GLN A 182 53.82 7.35 -24.64
N GLY A 183 53.55 8.40 -25.33
CA GLY A 183 54.29 9.57 -25.69
C GLY A 183 53.80 10.01 -27.10
N LYS A 184 53.95 11.29 -27.39
CA LYS A 184 53.86 11.98 -28.70
C LYS A 184 52.49 12.44 -29.09
N SER A 185 52.27 13.73 -29.03
CA SER A 185 52.84 14.80 -29.84
C SER A 185 52.04 15.08 -31.14
N GLU A 186 51.57 16.30 -31.16
CA GLU A 186 51.42 17.17 -32.34
C GLU A 186 50.37 16.80 -33.40
N LYS A 187 49.51 17.66 -33.66
CA LYS A 187 49.38 18.78 -34.61
C LYS A 187 47.91 19.07 -34.85
N GLU A 188 47.63 20.29 -34.58
CA GLU A 188 47.30 21.35 -35.55
C GLU A 188 46.03 21.20 -36.38
N ASN A 189 45.29 22.20 -36.16
CA ASN A 189 44.68 23.14 -37.12
C ASN A 189 43.23 22.89 -37.55
N MET A 190 42.49 23.89 -37.17
CA MET A 190 41.74 24.81 -38.07
C MET A 190 40.75 24.14 -39.06
N ILE A 191 39.53 24.25 -38.82
CA ILE A 191 38.63 25.25 -39.44
C ILE A 191 37.34 25.27 -38.57
#